data_b3ed248a6746db8fa525cc430f4d9f92
#
_entry.id   b3ed248a6746db8fa525cc430f4d9f92
#
_cell.length_a   1.000
_cell.length_b   1.000
_cell.length_c   1.000
_cell.angle_alpha   90.00
_cell.angle_beta   90.00
_cell.angle_gamma   90.00
#
_symmetry.space_group_name_H-M   'P 1'
#
loop_
_entity.id
_entity.type
_entity.pdbx_description
1 polymer ?
#
loop_
_entity_poly.entity_id
_entity_poly.type
_entity_poly.pdbx_seq_one_letter_code
_entity_poly.pdbx_strand_id
1 'polypeptide(L)'
;DKGRVNSNKTVARLLWDGMQSFELKLSYFNGGNLRNAIPREAYAIFGVPTRFKSEFVKRYDLFAADLKAEFRFREPNFKITLNEMPHVDEVLDSRTQSALVYSLVGVPNGVVAMSFAVPGLVETSTNLASVKFAEGNRIVVTSSQRSSVESAKTYVMQMVESVFALAGADVAHSD
;
A
#
# COMPACT_ATOMS: atom_id res chain seq x y z
N ASP A 1 -11.46 -5.33 13.33
CA ASP A 1 -10.98 -3.98 12.94
C ASP A 1 -11.59 -3.51 11.63
N LYS A 2 -12.90 -3.24 11.65
CA LYS A 2 -13.62 -2.76 10.46
C LYS A 2 -13.15 -1.35 10.09
N GLY A 3 -12.48 -1.22 8.95
CA GLY A 3 -12.20 0.07 8.34
C GLY A 3 -10.98 0.83 8.87
N ARG A 4 -10.05 0.20 9.56
CA ARG A 4 -8.77 0.82 9.88
C ARG A 4 -7.99 1.17 8.61
N VAL A 5 -7.23 2.25 8.71
CA VAL A 5 -6.37 2.71 7.63
C VAL A 5 -5.19 1.76 7.48
N ASN A 6 -4.94 1.32 6.23
CA ASN A 6 -3.76 0.56 5.89
C ASN A 6 -2.66 1.52 5.43
N SER A 7 -1.58 1.65 6.21
CA SER A 7 -0.49 2.58 5.94
C SER A 7 0.24 2.28 4.62
N ASN A 8 0.34 1.01 4.22
CA ASN A 8 0.93 0.64 2.92
C ASN A 8 0.12 1.22 1.75
N LYS A 9 -1.21 1.14 1.83
CA LYS A 9 -2.11 1.74 0.82
C LYS A 9 -1.99 3.27 0.79
N THR A 10 -1.84 3.89 1.95
CA THR A 10 -1.69 5.34 2.06
C THR A 10 -0.40 5.82 1.38
N VAL A 11 0.73 5.16 1.65
CA VAL A 11 2.01 5.49 1.01
C VAL A 11 1.96 5.19 -0.49
N ALA A 12 1.36 4.07 -0.91
CA ALA A 12 1.21 3.74 -2.33
C ALA A 12 0.42 4.81 -3.11
N ARG A 13 -0.63 5.40 -2.52
CA ARG A 13 -1.40 6.52 -3.12
C ARG A 13 -0.52 7.74 -3.37
N LEU A 14 0.34 8.12 -2.40
CA LEU A 14 1.29 9.22 -2.55
C LEU A 14 2.32 8.95 -3.64
N LEU A 15 2.89 7.75 -3.64
CA LEU A 15 3.88 7.34 -4.65
C LEU A 15 3.27 7.35 -6.06
N TRP A 16 2.03 6.88 -6.21
CA TRP A 16 1.32 6.90 -7.47
C TRP A 16 1.15 8.34 -8.00
N ASP A 17 0.66 9.25 -7.17
CA ASP A 17 0.47 10.66 -7.52
C ASP A 17 1.82 11.33 -7.88
N GLY A 18 2.86 11.06 -7.10
CA GLY A 18 4.21 11.55 -7.33
C GLY A 18 4.82 11.06 -8.65
N MET A 19 4.60 9.80 -9.00
CA MET A 19 5.05 9.22 -10.28
C MET A 19 4.34 9.85 -11.47
N GLN A 20 3.02 10.08 -11.39
CA GLN A 20 2.23 10.62 -12.49
C GLN A 20 2.54 12.09 -12.76
N SER A 21 2.79 12.87 -11.70
CA SER A 21 2.82 14.33 -11.79
C SER A 21 4.20 14.95 -11.61
N PHE A 22 5.15 14.25 -10.97
CA PHE A 22 6.41 14.85 -10.50
C PHE A 22 7.66 14.02 -10.82
N GLU A 23 7.58 13.05 -11.68
CA GLU A 23 8.69 12.16 -12.02
C GLU A 23 9.37 11.52 -10.78
N LEU A 24 8.58 11.27 -9.73
CA LEU A 24 9.07 10.65 -8.50
C LEU A 24 9.78 9.32 -8.79
N LYS A 25 10.93 9.12 -8.16
CA LYS A 25 11.73 7.89 -8.20
C LYS A 25 11.83 7.27 -6.81
N LEU A 26 11.32 6.05 -6.67
CA LEU A 26 11.30 5.31 -5.41
C LEU A 26 12.65 4.66 -5.16
N SER A 27 13.21 4.88 -3.98
CA SER A 27 14.43 4.23 -3.50
C SER A 27 14.11 3.08 -2.54
N TYR A 28 13.19 3.30 -1.60
CA TYR A 28 12.91 2.33 -0.55
C TYR A 28 11.45 2.40 -0.09
N PHE A 29 10.91 1.26 0.30
CA PHE A 29 9.60 1.16 0.93
C PHE A 29 9.64 0.13 2.06
N ASN A 30 9.07 0.49 3.21
CA ASN A 30 8.91 -0.44 4.32
C ASN A 30 7.59 -0.17 5.04
N GLY A 31 6.76 -1.18 5.18
CA GLY A 31 5.52 -1.08 5.92
C GLY A 31 4.97 -2.42 6.36
N GLY A 32 4.38 -2.43 7.55
CA GLY A 32 3.81 -3.62 8.17
C GLY A 32 4.86 -4.63 8.66
N ASN A 33 4.53 -5.35 9.73
CA ASN A 33 5.42 -6.35 10.33
C ASN A 33 4.73 -7.69 10.61
N LEU A 34 3.41 -7.72 10.65
CA LEU A 34 2.62 -8.89 11.03
C LEU A 34 1.66 -9.28 9.90
N ARG A 35 1.66 -10.56 9.52
CA ARG A 35 0.77 -11.10 8.47
C ARG A 35 -0.72 -10.89 8.78
N ASN A 36 -1.09 -10.95 10.04
CA ASN A 36 -2.47 -10.92 10.50
C ASN A 36 -2.91 -9.57 11.08
N ALA A 37 -2.12 -8.52 10.93
CA ALA A 37 -2.43 -7.17 11.39
C ALA A 37 -2.50 -6.16 10.23
N ILE A 38 -3.39 -5.19 10.33
CA ILE A 38 -3.42 -4.06 9.40
C ILE A 38 -2.19 -3.17 9.71
N PRO A 39 -1.35 -2.86 8.71
CA PRO A 39 -0.17 -2.02 8.89
C PRO A 39 -0.54 -0.65 9.47
N ARG A 40 0.06 -0.30 10.60
CA ARG A 40 -0.13 1.00 11.25
C ARG A 40 0.89 2.03 10.85
N GLU A 41 2.04 1.56 10.38
CA GLU A 41 3.17 2.37 9.98
C GLU A 41 3.69 1.91 8.64
N ALA A 42 4.05 2.85 7.80
CA ALA A 42 4.77 2.63 6.56
C ALA A 42 5.57 3.89 6.24
N TYR A 43 6.72 3.73 5.61
CA TYR A 43 7.50 4.83 5.08
C TYR A 43 8.13 4.48 3.74
N ALA A 44 8.41 5.52 2.96
CA ALA A 44 9.12 5.39 1.71
C ALA A 44 10.20 6.47 1.61
N ILE A 45 11.30 6.13 0.93
CA ILE A 45 12.35 7.06 0.54
C ILE A 45 12.28 7.20 -0.97
N PHE A 46 12.23 8.43 -1.45
CA PHE A 46 12.12 8.72 -2.87
C PHE A 46 12.79 10.04 -3.24
N GLY A 47 13.15 10.19 -4.50
CA GLY A 47 13.63 11.43 -5.07
C GLY A 47 12.57 12.08 -5.97
N VAL A 48 12.53 13.41 -5.94
CA VAL A 48 11.77 14.24 -6.89
C VAL A 48 12.75 15.23 -7.51
N PRO A 49 12.75 15.42 -8.85
CA PRO A 49 13.60 16.41 -9.48
C PRO A 49 13.44 17.79 -8.87
N THR A 50 14.55 18.50 -8.65
CA THR A 50 14.57 19.80 -7.96
C THR A 50 13.60 20.82 -8.59
N ARG A 51 13.39 20.76 -9.90
CA ARG A 51 12.43 21.63 -10.61
C ARG A 51 10.98 21.46 -10.11
N PHE A 52 10.62 20.30 -9.59
CA PHE A 52 9.29 20.00 -9.07
C PHE A 52 9.17 20.12 -7.55
N LYS A 53 10.27 20.36 -6.83
CA LYS A 53 10.29 20.31 -5.34
C LYS A 53 9.18 21.16 -4.72
N SER A 54 9.07 22.43 -5.12
CA SER A 54 8.09 23.35 -4.53
C SER A 54 6.64 22.93 -4.82
N GLU A 55 6.37 22.45 -6.03
CA GLU A 55 5.03 22.00 -6.43
C GLU A 55 4.66 20.69 -5.75
N PHE A 56 5.62 19.77 -5.63
CA PHE A 56 5.44 18.52 -4.93
C PHE A 56 5.10 18.74 -3.45
N VAL A 57 5.79 19.65 -2.76
CA VAL A 57 5.51 19.97 -1.34
C VAL A 57 4.08 20.50 -1.19
N LYS A 58 3.66 21.43 -2.05
CA LYS A 58 2.27 21.94 -2.04
C LYS A 58 1.26 20.82 -2.29
N ARG A 59 1.54 19.92 -3.23
CA ARG A 59 0.68 18.77 -3.52
C ARG A 59 0.60 17.81 -2.36
N TYR A 60 1.74 17.55 -1.71
CA TYR A 60 1.80 16.76 -0.49
C TYR A 60 0.96 17.34 0.65
N ASP A 61 1.02 18.66 0.87
CA ASP A 61 0.24 19.32 1.93
C ASP A 61 -1.27 19.17 1.69
N LEU A 62 -1.73 19.28 0.45
CA LEU A 62 -3.12 19.01 0.07
C LEU A 62 -3.48 17.54 0.31
N PHE A 63 -2.65 16.62 -0.14
CA PHE A 63 -2.83 15.19 0.07
C PHE A 63 -2.91 14.84 1.56
N ALA A 64 -2.04 15.41 2.38
CA ALA A 64 -2.04 15.19 3.83
C ALA A 64 -3.32 15.75 4.50
N ALA A 65 -3.82 16.90 4.04
CA ALA A 65 -5.08 17.48 4.53
C ALA A 65 -6.28 16.60 4.15
N ASP A 66 -6.34 16.14 2.91
CA ASP A 66 -7.40 15.26 2.41
C ASP A 66 -7.44 13.94 3.20
N LEU A 67 -6.28 13.33 3.45
CA LEU A 67 -6.20 12.10 4.25
C LEU A 67 -6.65 12.31 5.69
N LYS A 68 -6.26 13.42 6.32
CA LYS A 68 -6.72 13.74 7.67
C LYS A 68 -8.25 13.91 7.73
N ALA A 69 -8.84 14.54 6.71
CA ALA A 69 -10.29 14.68 6.59
C ALA A 69 -10.98 13.32 6.35
N GLU A 70 -10.43 12.49 5.45
CA GLU A 70 -10.92 11.15 5.12
C GLU A 70 -10.93 10.23 6.35
N PHE A 71 -9.86 10.29 7.15
CA PHE A 71 -9.64 9.35 8.25
C PHE A 71 -10.07 9.85 9.63
N ARG A 72 -10.55 11.09 9.73
CA ARG A 72 -10.84 11.78 11.01
C ARG A 72 -11.65 10.97 12.03
N PHE A 73 -12.60 10.16 11.56
CA PHE A 73 -13.46 9.35 12.44
C PHE A 73 -12.90 7.95 12.73
N ARG A 74 -12.02 7.43 11.85
CA ARG A 74 -11.46 6.09 11.98
C ARG A 74 -10.12 6.08 12.69
N GLU A 75 -9.30 7.09 12.41
CA GLU A 75 -7.95 7.26 12.94
C GLU A 75 -7.72 8.73 13.33
N PRO A 76 -8.31 9.20 14.44
CA PRO A 76 -8.21 10.61 14.85
C PRO A 76 -6.77 11.05 15.13
N ASN A 77 -5.88 10.10 15.43
CA ASN A 77 -4.44 10.33 15.65
C ASN A 77 -3.59 10.06 14.41
N PHE A 78 -4.20 9.97 13.22
CA PHE A 78 -3.46 9.78 11.97
C PHE A 78 -2.44 10.89 11.75
N LYS A 79 -1.19 10.47 11.47
CA LYS A 79 -0.08 11.37 11.15
C LYS A 79 0.57 10.93 9.84
N ILE A 80 0.88 11.91 9.01
CA ILE A 80 1.73 11.73 7.84
C ILE A 80 2.74 12.88 7.85
N THR A 81 4.01 12.57 7.57
CA THR A 81 5.11 13.53 7.59
C THR A 81 5.95 13.39 6.33
N LEU A 82 6.45 14.50 5.83
CA LEU A 82 7.43 14.56 4.76
C LEU A 82 8.71 15.19 5.34
N ASN A 83 9.83 14.48 5.22
CA ASN A 83 11.13 14.96 5.67
C ASN A 83 12.09 15.01 4.48
N GLU A 84 12.85 16.09 4.37
CA GLU A 84 13.88 16.21 3.36
C GLU A 84 15.14 15.44 3.79
N MET A 85 15.74 14.74 2.84
CA MET A 85 17.02 14.03 3.00
C MET A 85 18.08 14.67 2.09
N PRO A 86 19.37 14.64 2.48
CA PRO A 86 20.43 15.25 1.68
C PRO A 86 20.61 14.59 0.32
N HIS A 87 20.45 13.29 0.24
CA HIS A 87 20.70 12.51 -0.98
C HIS A 87 19.94 11.19 -1.00
N VAL A 88 19.65 10.69 -2.21
CA VAL A 88 19.11 9.36 -2.48
C VAL A 88 20.06 8.69 -3.46
N ASP A 89 20.77 7.64 -2.99
CA ASP A 89 21.85 7.01 -3.76
C ASP A 89 21.33 6.12 -4.89
N GLU A 90 20.34 5.30 -4.60
CA GLU A 90 19.79 4.31 -5.53
C GLU A 90 18.28 4.43 -5.62
N VAL A 91 17.76 4.22 -6.81
CA VAL A 91 16.31 4.22 -7.08
C VAL A 91 15.94 3.00 -7.92
N LEU A 92 14.71 2.55 -7.82
CA LEU A 92 14.18 1.51 -8.68
C LEU A 92 14.17 1.96 -10.14
N ASP A 93 14.39 1.02 -11.05
CA ASP A 93 14.11 1.24 -12.46
C ASP A 93 12.61 1.52 -12.67
N SER A 94 12.29 2.22 -13.76
CA SER A 94 10.92 2.69 -14.00
C SER A 94 9.91 1.56 -14.16
N ARG A 95 10.30 0.40 -14.67
CA ARG A 95 9.42 -0.75 -14.86
C ARG A 95 9.07 -1.38 -13.52
N THR A 96 10.08 -1.68 -12.70
CA THR A 96 9.89 -2.25 -11.36
C THR A 96 9.10 -1.32 -10.46
N GLN A 97 9.40 -0.02 -10.48
CA GLN A 97 8.67 0.98 -9.73
C GLN A 97 7.20 1.04 -10.13
N SER A 98 6.90 1.10 -11.43
CA SER A 98 5.52 1.14 -11.93
C SER A 98 4.76 -0.13 -11.57
N ALA A 99 5.36 -1.30 -11.76
CA ALA A 99 4.79 -2.59 -11.41
C ALA A 99 4.44 -2.66 -9.91
N LEU A 100 5.37 -2.25 -9.05
CA LEU A 100 5.16 -2.21 -7.60
C LEU A 100 4.04 -1.24 -7.22
N VAL A 101 4.14 0.02 -7.61
CA VAL A 101 3.19 1.05 -7.17
C VAL A 101 1.79 0.77 -7.69
N TYR A 102 1.64 0.35 -8.96
CA TYR A 102 0.33 0.01 -9.52
C TYR A 102 -0.29 -1.20 -8.84
N SER A 103 0.50 -2.24 -8.55
CA SER A 103 0.00 -3.40 -7.82
C SER A 103 -0.40 -3.05 -6.39
N LEU A 104 0.37 -2.24 -5.68
CA LEU A 104 0.03 -1.79 -4.33
C LEU A 104 -1.24 -0.93 -4.29
N VAL A 105 -1.47 -0.10 -5.31
CA VAL A 105 -2.72 0.67 -5.44
C VAL A 105 -3.88 -0.23 -5.84
N GLY A 106 -3.68 -1.10 -6.83
CA GLY A 106 -4.75 -1.92 -7.43
C GLY A 106 -5.17 -3.13 -6.59
N VAL A 107 -4.26 -3.72 -5.78
CA VAL A 107 -4.59 -4.92 -5.01
C VAL A 107 -5.75 -4.67 -4.03
N PRO A 108 -6.76 -5.56 -3.95
CA PRO A 108 -7.86 -5.41 -3.01
C PRO A 108 -7.36 -5.40 -1.56
N ASN A 109 -8.01 -4.57 -0.72
CA ASN A 109 -7.67 -4.46 0.70
C ASN A 109 -8.90 -4.02 1.52
N GLY A 110 -9.11 -4.64 2.66
CA GLY A 110 -10.20 -4.36 3.58
C GLY A 110 -11.32 -5.41 3.51
N VAL A 111 -12.53 -5.00 3.88
CA VAL A 111 -13.72 -5.86 3.85
C VAL A 111 -14.17 -6.03 2.40
N VAL A 112 -14.30 -7.28 1.98
CA VAL A 112 -14.81 -7.67 0.65
C VAL A 112 -16.30 -8.00 0.73
N ALA A 113 -16.70 -8.74 1.78
CA ALA A 113 -18.10 -9.10 2.00
C ALA A 113 -18.46 -9.11 3.49
N MET A 114 -19.70 -8.74 3.76
CA MET A 114 -20.33 -8.90 5.08
C MET A 114 -21.16 -10.19 5.09
N SER A 115 -21.24 -10.86 6.23
CA SER A 115 -22.05 -12.05 6.39
C SER A 115 -23.56 -11.74 6.25
N PHE A 116 -24.23 -12.48 5.39
CA PHE A 116 -25.68 -12.42 5.29
C PHE A 116 -26.36 -13.18 6.45
N ALA A 117 -25.69 -14.19 7.00
CA ALA A 117 -26.24 -15.00 8.09
C ALA A 117 -26.10 -14.34 9.46
N VAL A 118 -25.07 -13.51 9.68
CA VAL A 118 -24.79 -12.85 10.97
C VAL A 118 -24.61 -11.35 10.74
N PRO A 119 -25.61 -10.52 11.04
CA PRO A 119 -25.54 -9.07 10.88
C PRO A 119 -24.33 -8.49 11.61
N GLY A 120 -23.58 -7.66 10.91
CA GLY A 120 -22.42 -6.97 11.47
C GLY A 120 -21.14 -7.78 11.50
N LEU A 121 -21.12 -9.06 11.12
CA LEU A 121 -19.92 -9.87 10.98
C LEU A 121 -19.29 -9.68 9.59
N VAL A 122 -17.96 -9.54 9.52
CA VAL A 122 -17.21 -9.59 8.27
C VAL A 122 -17.11 -11.05 7.85
N GLU A 123 -17.62 -11.38 6.67
CA GLU A 123 -17.51 -12.71 6.07
C GLU A 123 -16.14 -12.88 5.41
N THR A 124 -15.79 -11.94 4.52
CA THR A 124 -14.58 -12.04 3.68
C THR A 124 -13.82 -10.73 3.73
N SER A 125 -12.52 -10.82 3.92
CA SER A 125 -11.61 -9.67 3.94
C SER A 125 -10.23 -10.02 3.40
N THR A 126 -9.50 -9.00 2.96
CA THR A 126 -8.09 -9.09 2.57
C THR A 126 -7.30 -7.95 3.16
N ASN A 127 -6.02 -8.16 3.43
CA ASN A 127 -5.13 -7.20 4.04
C ASN A 127 -3.78 -7.19 3.32
N LEU A 128 -3.38 -6.04 2.81
CA LEU A 128 -2.01 -5.78 2.36
C LEU A 128 -1.11 -5.64 3.60
N ALA A 129 -0.59 -6.77 4.09
CA ALA A 129 0.01 -6.89 5.41
C ALA A 129 1.40 -6.30 5.51
N SER A 130 2.25 -6.49 4.49
CA SER A 130 3.58 -5.88 4.49
C SER A 130 4.13 -5.65 3.09
N VAL A 131 5.03 -4.67 3.01
CA VAL A 131 5.89 -4.39 1.86
C VAL A 131 7.31 -4.23 2.40
N LYS A 132 8.24 -5.06 1.92
CA LYS A 132 9.63 -5.11 2.41
C LYS A 132 10.61 -5.12 1.25
N PHE A 133 11.61 -4.26 1.32
CA PHE A 133 12.81 -4.38 0.50
C PHE A 133 13.77 -5.30 1.24
N ALA A 134 14.07 -6.45 0.64
CA ALA A 134 14.87 -7.52 1.24
C ALA A 134 16.23 -7.63 0.54
N GLU A 135 17.13 -8.36 1.14
CA GLU A 135 18.44 -8.65 0.56
C GLU A 135 18.33 -9.28 -0.85
N GLY A 136 19.34 -9.06 -1.68
CA GLY A 136 19.38 -9.57 -3.05
C GLY A 136 18.45 -8.84 -4.01
N ASN A 137 18.21 -7.54 -3.79
CA ASN A 137 17.36 -6.69 -4.65
C ASN A 137 15.93 -7.24 -4.81
N ARG A 138 15.40 -7.84 -3.77
CA ARG A 138 14.04 -8.40 -3.77
C ARG A 138 13.06 -7.47 -3.06
N ILE A 139 11.87 -7.38 -3.61
CA ILE A 139 10.73 -6.73 -2.96
C ILE A 139 9.73 -7.83 -2.59
N VAL A 140 9.43 -7.96 -1.32
CA VAL A 140 8.49 -8.94 -0.79
C VAL A 140 7.23 -8.24 -0.34
N VAL A 141 6.11 -8.60 -0.96
CA VAL A 141 4.78 -8.12 -0.59
C VAL A 141 4.00 -9.27 0.01
N THR A 142 3.46 -9.06 1.20
CA THR A 142 2.63 -10.07 1.88
C THR A 142 1.21 -9.57 1.99
N SER A 143 0.27 -10.41 1.62
CA SER A 143 -1.14 -10.18 1.88
C SER A 143 -1.78 -11.38 2.61
N SER A 144 -2.88 -11.15 3.31
CA SER A 144 -3.58 -12.16 4.08
C SER A 144 -5.08 -12.07 3.78
N GLN A 145 -5.67 -13.21 3.41
CA GLN A 145 -7.10 -13.33 3.12
C GLN A 145 -7.78 -14.13 4.22
N ARG A 146 -8.97 -13.71 4.59
CA ARG A 146 -9.82 -14.40 5.58
C ARG A 146 -11.26 -14.43 5.11
N SER A 147 -11.88 -15.60 5.24
CA SER A 147 -13.31 -15.78 4.99
C SER A 147 -13.84 -16.94 5.82
N SER A 148 -15.12 -16.87 6.17
CA SER A 148 -15.90 -18.00 6.66
C SER A 148 -16.45 -18.87 5.53
N VAL A 149 -16.29 -18.43 4.27
CA VAL A 149 -16.76 -19.13 3.05
C VAL A 149 -15.52 -19.45 2.21
N GLU A 150 -15.20 -20.74 2.05
CA GLU A 150 -13.96 -21.18 1.42
C GLU A 150 -13.84 -20.74 -0.05
N SER A 151 -14.93 -20.81 -0.81
CA SER A 151 -14.94 -20.34 -2.20
C SER A 151 -14.73 -18.84 -2.33
N ALA A 152 -15.23 -18.04 -1.38
CA ALA A 152 -15.01 -16.60 -1.34
C ALA A 152 -13.55 -16.26 -0.97
N LYS A 153 -12.95 -17.02 -0.05
CA LYS A 153 -11.52 -16.91 0.27
C LYS A 153 -10.67 -17.17 -0.96
N THR A 154 -10.93 -18.27 -1.65
CA THR A 154 -10.22 -18.64 -2.88
C THR A 154 -10.36 -17.56 -3.95
N TYR A 155 -11.55 -17.01 -4.14
CA TYR A 155 -11.77 -15.94 -5.13
C TYR A 155 -10.95 -14.68 -4.81
N VAL A 156 -10.94 -14.23 -3.56
CA VAL A 156 -10.14 -13.06 -3.16
C VAL A 156 -8.64 -13.33 -3.29
N MET A 157 -8.21 -14.55 -2.99
CA MET A 157 -6.84 -14.98 -3.22
C MET A 157 -6.46 -14.86 -4.71
N GLN A 158 -7.33 -15.33 -5.62
CA GLN A 158 -7.13 -15.22 -7.07
C GLN A 158 -7.08 -13.75 -7.53
N MET A 159 -7.89 -12.85 -6.94
CA MET A 159 -7.83 -11.41 -7.25
C MET A 159 -6.46 -10.83 -6.90
N VAL A 160 -5.94 -11.15 -5.71
CA VAL A 160 -4.62 -10.70 -5.24
C VAL A 160 -3.52 -11.26 -6.13
N GLU A 161 -3.54 -12.55 -6.41
CA GLU A 161 -2.59 -13.23 -7.30
C GLU A 161 -2.59 -12.60 -8.69
N SER A 162 -3.76 -12.37 -9.28
CA SER A 162 -3.88 -11.78 -10.61
C SER A 162 -3.23 -10.40 -10.71
N VAL A 163 -3.41 -9.55 -9.70
CA VAL A 163 -2.79 -8.22 -9.66
C VAL A 163 -1.26 -8.32 -9.64
N PHE A 164 -0.70 -9.19 -8.80
CA PHE A 164 0.76 -9.34 -8.70
C PHE A 164 1.35 -10.08 -9.90
N ALA A 165 0.65 -11.06 -10.47
CA ALA A 165 1.06 -11.73 -11.69
C ALA A 165 1.11 -10.75 -12.88
N LEU A 166 0.13 -9.87 -13.04
CA LEU A 166 0.16 -8.79 -14.05
C LEU A 166 1.33 -7.82 -13.84
N ALA A 167 1.76 -7.62 -12.60
CA ALA A 167 2.95 -6.85 -12.27
C ALA A 167 4.27 -7.61 -12.53
N GLY A 168 4.20 -8.87 -12.94
CA GLY A 168 5.36 -9.73 -13.21
C GLY A 168 6.04 -10.27 -11.95
N ALA A 169 5.31 -10.35 -10.84
CA ALA A 169 5.81 -10.91 -9.60
C ALA A 169 5.60 -12.44 -9.54
N ASP A 170 6.52 -13.13 -8.88
CA ASP A 170 6.33 -14.52 -8.47
C ASP A 170 5.39 -14.56 -7.26
N VAL A 171 4.31 -15.33 -7.35
CA VAL A 171 3.32 -15.45 -6.29
C VAL A 171 3.38 -16.83 -5.66
N ALA A 172 3.44 -16.89 -4.34
CA ALA A 172 3.37 -18.10 -3.56
C ALA A 172 2.28 -18.01 -2.49
N HIS A 173 1.56 -19.10 -2.28
CA HIS A 173 0.54 -19.21 -1.25
C HIS A 173 1.05 -20.04 -0.09
N SER A 174 0.64 -19.69 1.13
CA SER A 174 0.90 -20.46 2.34
C SER A 174 -0.38 -20.54 3.18
N ASP A 175 -0.57 -21.66 3.82
CA ASP A 175 -1.66 -21.88 4.79
C ASP A 175 -1.54 -20.96 6.02
#